data_1567f8f0668a172e4db0249728d3dd67
#
_entry.id   1567f8f0668a172e4db0249728d3dd67
#
_cell.length_a   1.000
_cell.length_b   1.000
_cell.length_c   1.000
_cell.angle_alpha   90.00
_cell.angle_beta   90.00
_cell.angle_gamma   90.00
#
_symmetry.space_group_name_H-M   'P 1'
#
loop_
_entity.id
_entity.type
_entity.pdbx_description
1 polymer ?
#
loop_
_entity_poly.entity_id
_entity_poly.type
_entity_poly.pdbx_seq_one_letter_code
_entity_poly.pdbx_strand_id
1 'polypeptide(L)'
;MLQPTKTKFRKAHKGRIKGVAGSGATLAFGEYGLKALEPERVTARQIEAARRALTRHMKRAGRVWIRVFPDVPVSKKPLEVRMGSGKGGVEYWVVRIKPRRILFDLDGVPVQLAKEALALAAAKLPIKTRFVQRIAE
;
A
#
# COMPACT_ATOMS: atom_id res chain seq x y z
N MET A 1 1.65 0.75 13.08
CA MET A 1 1.35 0.37 11.70
C MET A 1 -0.15 0.37 11.47
N LEU A 2 -0.55 0.52 10.23
CA LEU A 2 -1.96 0.54 9.88
C LEU A 2 -2.59 -0.84 10.07
N GLN A 3 -3.72 -0.88 10.77
CA GLN A 3 -4.54 -2.08 10.90
C GLN A 3 -5.95 -1.68 11.34
N PRO A 4 -6.98 -2.49 11.02
CA PRO A 4 -8.33 -2.20 11.48
C PRO A 4 -8.44 -2.31 13.00
N THR A 5 -9.23 -1.45 13.62
CA THR A 5 -9.55 -1.52 15.04
C THR A 5 -10.60 -2.59 15.32
N LYS A 6 -11.53 -2.76 14.39
CA LYS A 6 -12.57 -3.79 14.46
C LYS A 6 -12.74 -4.44 13.09
N THR A 7 -13.04 -5.73 13.09
CA THR A 7 -13.34 -6.47 11.88
C THR A 7 -14.61 -7.30 12.08
N LYS A 8 -15.38 -7.47 11.03
CA LYS A 8 -16.55 -8.36 11.04
C LYS A 8 -16.11 -9.81 11.22
N PHE A 9 -15.04 -10.18 10.56
CA PHE A 9 -14.40 -11.48 10.70
C PHE A 9 -12.94 -11.29 11.04
N ARG A 10 -12.46 -12.01 12.06
CA ARG A 10 -11.07 -11.92 12.49
C ARG A 10 -10.10 -12.51 11.45
N LYS A 11 -10.57 -13.48 10.69
CA LYS A 11 -9.76 -14.19 9.68
C LYS A 11 -10.48 -14.15 8.35
N ALA A 12 -9.71 -14.15 7.27
CA ALA A 12 -10.25 -14.16 5.92
C ALA A 12 -9.58 -15.25 5.09
N HIS A 13 -10.29 -15.75 4.09
CA HIS A 13 -9.73 -16.69 3.13
C HIS A 13 -8.84 -15.97 2.13
N LYS A 14 -7.78 -16.64 1.69
CA LYS A 14 -7.00 -16.15 0.57
C LYS A 14 -7.85 -16.12 -0.68
N GLY A 15 -7.75 -15.05 -1.45
CA GLY A 15 -8.42 -14.92 -2.73
C GLY A 15 -7.45 -14.45 -3.79
N ARG A 16 -7.83 -14.57 -5.04
CA ARG A 16 -7.07 -14.00 -6.14
C ARG A 16 -7.51 -12.57 -6.37
N ILE A 17 -6.55 -11.70 -6.65
CA ILE A 17 -6.83 -10.31 -6.99
C ILE A 17 -7.16 -10.26 -8.46
N LYS A 18 -8.40 -9.87 -8.78
CA LYS A 18 -8.89 -9.80 -10.16
C LYS A 18 -9.31 -8.39 -10.53
N GLY A 19 -9.21 -8.08 -11.81
CA GLY A 19 -9.68 -6.82 -12.35
C GLY A 19 -8.73 -5.66 -12.15
N VAL A 20 -9.22 -4.48 -12.47
CA VAL A 20 -8.49 -3.22 -12.42
C VAL A 20 -9.21 -2.31 -11.44
N ALA A 21 -8.47 -1.44 -10.75
CA ALA A 21 -9.06 -0.53 -9.78
C ALA A 21 -10.08 0.38 -10.44
N GLY A 22 -11.33 0.35 -9.97
CA GLY A 22 -12.36 1.27 -10.40
C GLY A 22 -12.34 2.57 -9.60
N SER A 23 -12.09 2.46 -8.29
CA SER A 23 -11.94 3.61 -7.41
C SER A 23 -10.49 3.72 -6.94
N GLY A 24 -10.06 4.94 -6.60
CA GLY A 24 -8.69 5.17 -6.16
C GLY A 24 -7.65 5.08 -7.28
N ALA A 25 -8.09 5.19 -8.54
CA ALA A 25 -7.21 5.11 -9.71
C ALA A 25 -6.68 6.49 -10.14
N THR A 26 -7.18 7.57 -9.56
CA THR A 26 -6.78 8.94 -9.88
C THR A 26 -6.28 9.66 -8.64
N LEU A 27 -5.42 10.66 -8.87
CA LEU A 27 -4.97 11.53 -7.79
C LEU A 27 -6.16 12.35 -7.27
N ALA A 28 -6.34 12.37 -5.95
CA ALA A 28 -7.46 13.09 -5.33
C ALA A 28 -6.98 14.22 -4.43
N PHE A 29 -5.88 14.04 -3.71
CA PHE A 29 -5.41 14.98 -2.69
C PHE A 29 -4.13 15.71 -3.10
N GLY A 30 -3.23 15.06 -3.83
CA GLY A 30 -1.94 15.61 -4.17
C GLY A 30 -1.76 15.85 -5.67
N GLU A 31 -0.66 16.48 -6.04
CA GLU A 31 -0.26 16.70 -7.43
C GLU A 31 0.49 15.51 -8.01
N TYR A 32 1.14 14.73 -7.15
CA TYR A 32 1.98 13.62 -7.56
C TYR A 32 1.53 12.35 -6.82
N GLY A 33 1.82 11.22 -7.42
CA GLY A 33 1.48 9.96 -6.79
C GLY A 33 2.23 8.77 -7.33
N LEU A 34 2.05 7.66 -6.64
CA LEU A 34 2.60 6.36 -7.02
C LEU A 34 1.46 5.43 -7.36
N LYS A 35 1.43 4.96 -8.59
CA LYS A 35 0.37 4.10 -9.12
C LYS A 35 0.88 2.67 -9.27
N ALA A 36 0.09 1.71 -8.82
CA ALA A 36 0.38 0.29 -9.01
C ALA A 36 0.18 -0.12 -10.46
N LEU A 37 1.10 -0.93 -10.98
CA LEU A 37 1.03 -1.45 -12.35
C LEU A 37 0.62 -2.92 -12.41
N GLU A 38 0.65 -3.62 -11.28
CA GLU A 38 0.33 -5.04 -11.21
C GLU A 38 -0.44 -5.36 -9.94
N PRO A 39 -1.21 -6.48 -9.92
CA PRO A 39 -1.93 -6.88 -8.71
C PRO A 39 -0.98 -7.53 -7.71
N GLU A 40 -1.14 -7.22 -6.44
CA GLU A 40 -0.35 -7.83 -5.36
C GLU A 40 -0.98 -7.56 -4.01
N ARG A 41 -0.54 -8.32 -3.03
CA ARG A 41 -0.84 -8.05 -1.62
C ARG A 41 0.32 -7.26 -1.02
N VAL A 42 0.00 -6.14 -0.39
CA VAL A 42 0.99 -5.27 0.25
C VAL A 42 0.72 -5.28 1.74
N THR A 43 1.75 -5.54 2.53
CA THR A 43 1.60 -5.62 3.98
C THR A 43 1.63 -4.25 4.63
N ALA A 44 1.07 -4.15 5.84
CA ALA A 44 1.13 -2.92 6.63
C ALA A 44 2.58 -2.47 6.86
N ARG A 45 3.50 -3.43 7.04
CA ARG A 45 4.93 -3.13 7.23
C ARG A 45 5.55 -2.53 5.98
N GLN A 46 5.20 -3.04 4.81
CA GLN A 46 5.69 -2.50 3.53
C GLN A 46 5.19 -1.08 3.30
N ILE A 47 3.91 -0.82 3.60
CA ILE A 47 3.33 0.52 3.50
C ILE A 47 4.07 1.48 4.43
N GLU A 48 4.32 1.08 5.67
CA GLU A 48 5.02 1.91 6.66
C GLU A 48 6.47 2.17 6.25
N ALA A 49 7.17 1.16 5.73
CA ALA A 49 8.53 1.32 5.23
C ALA A 49 8.60 2.31 4.06
N ALA A 50 7.65 2.20 3.14
CA ALA A 50 7.54 3.12 2.00
C ALA A 50 7.26 4.55 2.46
N ARG A 51 6.32 4.73 3.39
CA ARG A 51 5.98 6.03 3.96
C ARG A 51 7.19 6.68 4.63
N ARG A 52 7.92 5.91 5.42
CA ARG A 52 9.13 6.42 6.11
C ARG A 52 10.22 6.85 5.13
N ALA A 53 10.46 6.05 4.10
CA ALA A 53 11.45 6.37 3.08
C ALA A 53 11.08 7.67 2.35
N LEU A 54 9.81 7.82 2.00
CA LEU A 54 9.29 8.98 1.31
C LEU A 54 9.39 10.24 2.17
N THR A 55 8.90 10.19 3.40
CA THR A 55 8.91 11.37 4.30
C THR A 55 10.32 11.77 4.69
N ARG A 56 11.22 10.80 4.87
CA ARG A 56 12.62 11.08 5.17
C ARG A 56 13.30 11.85 4.05
N HIS A 57 13.05 11.45 2.81
CA HIS A 57 13.63 12.13 1.65
C HIS A 57 13.08 13.55 1.49
N MET A 58 11.80 13.74 1.79
CA MET A 58 11.17 15.06 1.73
C MET A 58 11.54 15.98 2.89
N LYS A 59 12.21 15.47 3.92
CA LYS A 59 12.64 16.24 5.10
C LYS A 59 11.50 17.03 5.74
N ARG A 60 10.32 16.41 5.84
CA ARG A 60 9.09 17.00 6.38
C ARG A 60 8.51 18.15 5.54
N ALA A 61 9.03 18.38 4.33
CA ALA A 61 8.41 19.32 3.40
C ALA A 61 7.19 18.66 2.76
N GLY A 62 6.18 19.46 2.42
CA GLY A 62 5.00 18.96 1.72
C GLY A 62 4.08 18.11 2.58
N ARG A 63 3.12 17.47 1.92
CA ARG A 63 2.12 16.59 2.52
C ARG A 63 2.06 15.26 1.80
N VAL A 64 1.77 14.20 2.56
CA VAL A 64 1.66 12.82 2.05
C VAL A 64 0.33 12.24 2.49
N TRP A 65 -0.36 11.60 1.57
CA TRP A 65 -1.58 10.83 1.85
C TRP A 65 -1.35 9.37 1.48
N ILE A 66 -1.63 8.47 2.42
CA ILE A 66 -1.64 7.03 2.17
C ILE A 66 -3.03 6.69 1.64
N ARG A 67 -3.11 6.20 0.39
CA ARG A 67 -4.38 5.95 -0.31
C ARG A 67 -4.88 4.52 -0.16
N VAL A 68 -4.18 3.68 0.57
CA VAL A 68 -4.53 2.28 0.78
C VAL A 68 -4.51 1.95 2.26
N PHE A 69 -5.35 0.99 2.65
CA PHE A 69 -5.42 0.56 4.04
C PHE A 69 -5.41 -0.97 4.12
N PRO A 70 -4.53 -1.56 4.95
CA PRO A 70 -4.41 -3.02 5.08
C PRO A 70 -5.52 -3.57 5.97
N ASP A 71 -6.60 -4.02 5.38
CA ASP A 71 -7.79 -4.50 6.06
C ASP A 71 -7.99 -6.02 5.97
N VAL A 72 -7.12 -6.73 5.25
CA VAL A 72 -7.21 -8.18 5.08
C VAL A 72 -6.25 -8.87 6.04
N PRO A 73 -6.75 -9.69 6.99
CA PRO A 73 -5.89 -10.42 7.90
C PRO A 73 -5.25 -11.62 7.22
N VAL A 74 -3.99 -11.89 7.54
CA VAL A 74 -3.28 -13.07 7.07
C VAL A 74 -2.86 -13.90 8.28
N SER A 75 -3.22 -15.17 8.24
CA SER A 75 -2.89 -16.14 9.28
C SER A 75 -1.74 -17.02 8.82
N LYS A 76 -0.87 -17.39 9.76
CA LYS A 76 0.21 -18.33 9.51
C LYS A 76 0.22 -19.35 10.62
N LYS A 77 0.21 -20.64 10.27
CA LYS A 77 0.33 -21.70 11.27
C LYS A 77 1.79 -21.82 11.71
N PRO A 78 2.05 -21.97 13.02
CA PRO A 78 3.39 -22.32 13.47
C PRO A 78 3.84 -23.64 12.86
N LEU A 79 5.13 -23.80 12.61
CA LEU A 79 5.69 -25.02 12.04
C LEU A 79 5.40 -26.27 12.88
N GLU A 80 5.20 -26.10 14.18
CA GLU A 80 4.94 -27.19 15.14
C GLU A 80 3.49 -27.63 15.19
N VAL A 81 2.57 -26.91 14.54
CA VAL A 81 1.15 -27.24 14.56
C VAL A 81 0.83 -28.24 13.45
N ARG A 82 0.15 -29.34 13.83
CA ARG A 82 -0.26 -30.35 12.87
C ARG A 82 -1.20 -29.75 11.82
N MET A 83 -1.06 -30.21 10.57
CA MET A 83 -1.98 -29.83 9.51
C MET A 83 -3.39 -30.27 9.87
N GLY A 84 -4.37 -29.39 9.64
CA GLY A 84 -5.76 -29.68 9.95
C GLY A 84 -6.23 -29.26 11.34
N SER A 85 -5.34 -28.74 12.20
CA SER A 85 -5.71 -28.29 13.55
C SER A 85 -6.37 -26.91 13.58
N GLY A 86 -6.84 -26.41 12.44
CA GLY A 86 -7.53 -25.13 12.30
C GLY A 86 -6.62 -24.01 11.80
N LYS A 87 -7.22 -22.85 11.57
CA LYS A 87 -6.51 -21.65 11.12
C LYS A 87 -5.71 -21.05 12.27
N GLY A 88 -4.48 -20.65 12.01
CA GLY A 88 -3.67 -19.95 13.00
C GLY A 88 -4.24 -18.56 13.33
N GLY A 89 -3.68 -17.91 14.33
CA GLY A 89 -4.04 -16.53 14.68
C GLY A 89 -3.65 -15.55 13.59
N VAL A 90 -4.26 -14.35 13.61
CA VAL A 90 -3.88 -13.28 12.69
C VAL A 90 -2.46 -12.83 13.00
N GLU A 91 -1.58 -12.92 12.00
CA GLU A 91 -0.17 -12.58 12.17
C GLU A 91 0.14 -11.19 11.62
N TYR A 92 -0.46 -10.83 10.51
CA TYR A 92 -0.25 -9.51 9.90
C TYR A 92 -1.43 -9.13 9.01
N TRP A 93 -1.43 -7.88 8.58
CA TRP A 93 -2.49 -7.31 7.76
C TRP A 93 -1.95 -6.90 6.41
N VAL A 94 -2.77 -7.08 5.37
CA VAL A 94 -2.42 -6.71 4.00
C VAL A 94 -3.57 -5.97 3.34
N VAL A 95 -3.25 -5.27 2.26
CA VAL A 95 -4.23 -4.74 1.32
C VAL A 95 -4.05 -5.45 -0.01
N ARG A 96 -5.17 -5.78 -0.66
CA ARG A 96 -5.16 -6.34 -2.02
C ARG A 96 -5.16 -5.18 -2.99
N ILE A 97 -4.05 -5.01 -3.69
CA ILE A 97 -3.87 -3.92 -4.65
C ILE A 97 -4.25 -4.42 -6.04
N LYS A 98 -5.09 -3.67 -6.73
CA LYS A 98 -5.42 -3.90 -8.14
C LYS A 98 -4.55 -2.97 -9.00
N PRO A 99 -4.24 -3.35 -10.26
CA PRO A 99 -3.56 -2.43 -11.17
C PRO A 99 -4.29 -1.09 -11.27
N ARG A 100 -3.55 -0.02 -11.45
CA ARG A 100 -4.00 1.38 -11.52
C ARG A 100 -4.37 2.02 -10.19
N ARG A 101 -4.31 1.29 -9.09
CA ARG A 101 -4.55 1.87 -7.77
C ARG A 101 -3.46 2.87 -7.41
N ILE A 102 -3.84 4.05 -6.93
CA ILE A 102 -2.91 5.01 -6.34
C ILE A 102 -2.59 4.55 -4.92
N LEU A 103 -1.32 4.43 -4.61
CA LEU A 103 -0.84 3.99 -3.29
C LEU A 103 -0.54 5.16 -2.37
N PHE A 104 0.09 6.19 -2.91
CA PHE A 104 0.43 7.43 -2.20
C PHE A 104 0.16 8.63 -3.07
N ASP A 105 -0.35 9.69 -2.46
CA ASP A 105 -0.42 11.04 -3.06
C ASP A 105 0.53 11.93 -2.28
N LEU A 106 1.12 12.92 -2.97
CA LEU A 106 1.88 13.93 -2.27
C LEU A 106 1.81 15.28 -3.01
N ASP A 107 2.03 16.36 -2.25
CA ASP A 107 2.12 17.69 -2.80
C ASP A 107 3.06 18.58 -1.98
N GLY A 108 3.20 19.83 -2.43
CA GLY A 108 3.99 20.83 -1.68
C GLY A 108 5.48 20.71 -1.85
N VAL A 109 5.94 19.95 -2.86
CA VAL A 109 7.37 19.80 -3.17
C VAL A 109 7.59 19.93 -4.68
N PRO A 110 8.82 20.27 -5.13
CA PRO A 110 9.14 20.29 -6.55
C PRO A 110 9.03 18.89 -7.17
N VAL A 111 8.74 18.84 -8.46
CA VAL A 111 8.54 17.57 -9.18
C VAL A 111 9.73 16.62 -9.06
N GLN A 112 10.94 17.14 -9.13
CA GLN A 112 12.15 16.31 -9.05
C GLN A 112 12.26 15.64 -7.68
N LEU A 113 12.03 16.39 -6.62
CA LEU A 113 12.03 15.85 -5.26
C LEU A 113 10.92 14.80 -5.08
N ALA A 114 9.74 15.06 -5.64
CA ALA A 114 8.61 14.12 -5.62
C ALA A 114 8.98 12.80 -6.31
N LYS A 115 9.58 12.87 -7.49
CA LYS A 115 10.02 11.66 -8.23
C LYS A 115 11.02 10.84 -7.43
N GLU A 116 12.01 11.49 -6.83
CA GLU A 116 13.02 10.81 -6.02
C GLU A 116 12.41 10.17 -4.78
N ALA A 117 11.56 10.89 -4.07
CA ALA A 117 10.90 10.40 -2.87
C ALA A 117 10.02 9.19 -3.17
N LEU A 118 9.21 9.27 -4.23
CA LEU A 118 8.34 8.17 -4.63
C LEU A 118 9.13 6.97 -5.16
N ALA A 119 10.27 7.18 -5.80
CA ALA A 119 11.15 6.09 -6.20
C ALA A 119 11.71 5.33 -4.99
N LEU A 120 12.09 6.04 -3.94
CA LEU A 120 12.55 5.42 -2.69
C LEU A 120 11.42 4.64 -2.01
N ALA A 121 10.21 5.18 -2.02
CA ALA A 121 9.03 4.48 -1.50
C ALA A 121 8.76 3.21 -2.29
N ALA A 122 8.81 3.30 -3.62
CA ALA A 122 8.56 2.16 -4.51
C ALA A 122 9.53 1.01 -4.25
N ALA A 123 10.78 1.31 -3.91
CA ALA A 123 11.78 0.29 -3.60
C ALA A 123 11.43 -0.56 -2.37
N LYS A 124 10.53 -0.10 -1.52
CA LYS A 124 10.06 -0.83 -0.33
C LYS A 124 8.81 -1.67 -0.60
N LEU A 125 8.25 -1.56 -1.79
CA LEU A 125 7.03 -2.25 -2.17
C LEU A 125 7.33 -3.46 -3.05
N PRO A 126 6.51 -4.52 -2.99
CA PRO A 126 6.76 -5.75 -3.75
C PRO A 126 6.22 -5.73 -5.18
N ILE A 127 5.76 -4.57 -5.66
CA ILE A 127 5.08 -4.45 -6.95
C ILE A 127 5.73 -3.40 -7.83
N LYS A 128 5.51 -3.52 -9.12
CA LYS A 128 5.88 -2.49 -10.08
C LYS A 128 4.94 -1.31 -9.94
N THR A 129 5.52 -0.12 -9.95
CA THR A 129 4.80 1.12 -9.76
C THR A 129 5.20 2.14 -10.82
N ARG A 130 4.41 3.20 -10.93
CA ARG A 130 4.67 4.29 -11.84
C ARG A 130 4.43 5.62 -11.14
N PHE A 131 5.34 6.56 -11.34
CA PHE A 131 5.12 7.94 -10.94
C PHE A 131 4.04 8.56 -11.83
N VAL A 132 3.08 9.24 -11.20
CA VAL A 132 2.03 9.95 -11.92
C VAL A 132 1.95 11.37 -11.40
N GLN A 133 1.53 12.27 -12.28
CA GLN A 133 1.39 13.68 -11.99
C GLN A 133 0.03 14.15 -12.49
N ARG A 134 -0.62 15.02 -11.72
CA ARG A 134 -1.88 15.61 -12.14
C ARG A 134 -1.62 16.52 -13.32
N ILE A 135 -2.40 16.32 -14.38
CA ILE A 135 -2.31 17.19 -15.55
C ILE A 135 -3.04 18.49 -15.22
N ALA A 136 -2.35 19.60 -15.38
CA ALA A 136 -2.96 20.91 -15.24
C ALA A 136 -3.87 21.16 -16.46
N GLU A 137 -5.11 21.48 -16.18
CA GLU A 137 -6.08 21.89 -17.22
C GLU A 137 -5.96 23.38 -17.49
#